data_e6a6dfea63d207bc30c40460fd06401f
#
_entry.id   e6a6dfea63d207bc30c40460fd06401f
#
_cell.length_a   1.000
_cell.length_b   1.000
_cell.length_c   1.000
_cell.angle_alpha   90.00
_cell.angle_beta   90.00
_cell.angle_gamma   90.00
#
_symmetry.space_group_name_H-M   'P 1'
#
loop_
_entity.id
_entity.type
_entity.pdbx_description
1 polymer ?
#
loop_
_entity_poly.entity_id
_entity_poly.type
_entity_poly.pdbx_seq_one_letter_code
_entity_poly.pdbx_strand_id
1 'polypeptide(L)'
;MDPDAYLCQLADIFNSITVHTPSVSAIIAIVLAGVLLLASGFASASEIAFFSLSPSDLNSIEEGKHPSDEKIRNLLDDTERLLATILITNNFVNVTIIMLCNFFFMNVFQFHSVIAEFLILTVILTFLLLLFGEIMPKIYSAQKTLAFCRFAAPGIMACRSIFYPLSSILVRSTSFLNKHFVRKNHNISVDELSHALELTDKAELSEENNILEGI
;
A
#
# COMPACT_ATOMS: atom_id res chain seq x y z
N MET A 1 -37.75 -8.94 -19.79
CA MET A 1 -36.89 -7.76 -19.76
C MET A 1 -36.00 -7.89 -20.99
N ASP A 2 -36.20 -7.01 -21.99
CA ASP A 2 -35.56 -7.15 -23.30
C ASP A 2 -34.08 -6.77 -23.25
N PRO A 3 -33.15 -7.67 -23.58
CA PRO A 3 -31.71 -7.36 -23.62
C PRO A 3 -31.37 -6.24 -24.61
N ASP A 4 -32.15 -6.14 -25.68
CA ASP A 4 -31.95 -5.12 -26.74
C ASP A 4 -32.27 -3.69 -26.25
N ALA A 5 -33.19 -3.53 -25.29
CA ALA A 5 -33.51 -2.23 -24.71
C ALA A 5 -32.33 -1.66 -23.88
N TYR A 6 -31.58 -2.50 -23.19
CA TYR A 6 -30.39 -2.09 -22.46
C TYR A 6 -29.20 -1.75 -23.36
N LEU A 7 -29.04 -2.50 -24.45
CA LEU A 7 -28.01 -2.21 -25.45
C LEU A 7 -28.29 -0.89 -26.19
N CYS A 8 -29.57 -0.59 -26.51
CA CYS A 8 -29.95 0.71 -27.07
C CYS A 8 -29.71 1.85 -26.08
N GLN A 9 -30.06 1.70 -24.79
CA GLN A 9 -29.79 2.70 -23.78
C GLN A 9 -28.27 2.95 -23.57
N LEU A 10 -27.47 1.90 -23.61
CA LEU A 10 -26.01 2.03 -23.54
C LEU A 10 -25.46 2.73 -24.80
N ALA A 11 -25.94 2.37 -25.98
CA ALA A 11 -25.54 3.03 -27.21
C ALA A 11 -25.91 4.51 -27.26
N ASP A 12 -27.08 4.89 -26.73
CA ASP A 12 -27.52 6.30 -26.61
C ASP A 12 -26.64 7.10 -25.62
N ILE A 13 -26.19 6.48 -24.52
CA ILE A 13 -25.25 7.10 -23.57
C ILE A 13 -23.91 7.40 -24.27
N PHE A 14 -23.38 6.45 -25.05
CA PHE A 14 -22.12 6.66 -25.79
C PHE A 14 -22.24 7.66 -26.93
N ASN A 15 -23.34 7.66 -27.65
CA ASN A 15 -23.59 8.57 -28.77
C ASN A 15 -23.88 10.03 -28.31
N SER A 16 -24.21 10.22 -27.03
CA SER A 16 -24.50 11.56 -26.47
C SER A 16 -23.27 12.26 -25.88
N ILE A 17 -22.07 11.66 -25.95
CA ILE A 17 -20.84 12.26 -25.47
C ILE A 17 -20.35 13.31 -26.47
N THR A 18 -20.40 14.57 -26.09
CA THR A 18 -19.78 15.65 -26.88
C THR A 18 -18.38 15.94 -26.36
N VAL A 19 -17.42 16.00 -27.29
CA VAL A 19 -16.00 16.26 -26.96
C VAL A 19 -15.67 17.71 -27.31
N HIS A 20 -15.21 18.46 -26.33
CA HIS A 20 -14.73 19.83 -26.50
C HIS A 20 -13.22 19.88 -26.64
N THR A 21 -12.69 20.90 -27.30
CA THR A 21 -11.25 21.14 -27.35
C THR A 21 -10.72 21.40 -25.94
N PRO A 22 -9.70 20.63 -25.47
CA PRO A 22 -9.18 20.81 -24.13
C PRO A 22 -8.59 22.20 -23.94
N SER A 23 -8.90 22.82 -22.80
CA SER A 23 -8.25 24.07 -22.38
C SER A 23 -6.78 23.81 -21.99
N VAL A 24 -5.94 24.85 -22.05
CA VAL A 24 -4.54 24.73 -21.63
C VAL A 24 -4.42 24.22 -20.19
N SER A 25 -5.31 24.65 -19.30
CA SER A 25 -5.35 24.17 -17.91
C SER A 25 -5.71 22.68 -17.81
N ALA A 26 -6.60 22.17 -18.66
CA ALA A 26 -6.92 20.76 -18.71
C ALA A 26 -5.74 19.92 -19.20
N ILE A 27 -4.99 20.40 -20.19
CA ILE A 27 -3.77 19.72 -20.67
C ILE A 27 -2.71 19.66 -19.55
N ILE A 28 -2.50 20.77 -18.83
CA ILE A 28 -1.57 20.80 -17.69
C ILE A 28 -2.01 19.80 -16.62
N ALA A 29 -3.31 19.73 -16.30
CA ALA A 29 -3.86 18.84 -15.30
C ALA A 29 -3.59 17.35 -15.64
N ILE A 30 -3.84 16.94 -16.89
CA ILE A 30 -3.62 15.54 -17.28
C ILE A 30 -2.13 15.16 -17.33
N VAL A 31 -1.27 16.08 -17.77
CA VAL A 31 0.18 15.87 -17.73
C VAL A 31 0.68 15.74 -16.30
N LEU A 32 0.21 16.59 -15.39
CA LEU A 32 0.54 16.52 -13.97
C LEU A 32 0.03 15.22 -13.34
N ALA A 33 -1.18 14.79 -13.67
CA ALA A 33 -1.73 13.52 -13.23
C ALA A 33 -0.86 12.33 -13.68
N GLY A 34 -0.34 12.36 -14.90
CA GLY A 34 0.61 11.35 -15.41
C GLY A 34 1.92 11.31 -14.61
N VAL A 35 2.50 12.47 -14.27
CA VAL A 35 3.69 12.55 -13.42
C VAL A 35 3.39 12.02 -12.00
N LEU A 36 2.24 12.38 -11.44
CA LEU A 36 1.82 11.89 -10.14
C LEU A 36 1.52 10.39 -10.15
N LEU A 37 1.05 9.82 -11.27
CA LEU A 37 0.87 8.37 -11.41
C LEU A 37 2.21 7.63 -11.29
N LEU A 38 3.29 8.18 -11.85
CA LEU A 38 4.63 7.62 -11.65
C LEU A 38 5.09 7.74 -10.18
N ALA A 39 4.75 8.84 -9.50
CA ALA A 39 5.04 9.02 -8.08
C ALA A 39 4.23 8.04 -7.20
N SER A 40 2.96 7.76 -7.54
CA SER A 40 2.15 6.74 -6.89
C SER A 40 2.77 5.35 -7.05
N GLY A 41 3.14 4.99 -8.29
CA GLY A 41 3.84 3.73 -8.57
C GLY A 41 5.16 3.60 -7.82
N PHE A 42 5.94 4.69 -7.74
CA PHE A 42 7.16 4.73 -6.95
C PHE A 42 6.91 4.49 -5.46
N ALA A 43 5.90 5.11 -4.86
CA ALA A 43 5.53 4.90 -3.45
C ALA A 43 5.05 3.46 -3.21
N SER A 44 4.18 2.93 -4.07
CA SER A 44 3.68 1.55 -4.00
C SER A 44 4.78 0.49 -4.17
N ALA A 45 5.71 0.71 -5.11
CA ALA A 45 6.87 -0.16 -5.30
C ALA A 45 7.83 -0.13 -4.10
N SER A 46 8.00 1.07 -3.49
CA SER A 46 8.83 1.24 -2.29
C SER A 46 8.28 0.45 -1.11
N GLU A 47 6.96 0.40 -0.93
CA GLU A 47 6.33 -0.41 0.11
C GLU A 47 6.81 -1.87 0.03
N ILE A 48 6.60 -2.51 -1.11
CA ILE A 48 7.02 -3.91 -1.29
C ILE A 48 8.53 -4.06 -1.16
N ALA A 49 9.33 -3.18 -1.75
CA ALA A 49 10.78 -3.28 -1.70
C ALA A 49 11.31 -3.25 -0.25
N PHE A 50 10.91 -2.26 0.55
CA PHE A 50 11.41 -2.13 1.92
C PHE A 50 10.95 -3.24 2.85
N PHE A 51 9.72 -3.77 2.65
CA PHE A 51 9.15 -4.81 3.52
C PHE A 51 9.39 -6.25 3.04
N SER A 52 10.00 -6.44 1.86
CA SER A 52 10.37 -7.76 1.32
C SER A 52 11.88 -7.99 1.27
N LEU A 53 12.67 -7.20 2.00
CA LEU A 53 14.11 -7.41 2.11
C LEU A 53 14.42 -8.76 2.77
N SER A 54 15.28 -9.55 2.14
CA SER A 54 15.75 -10.81 2.69
C SER A 54 16.84 -10.60 3.75
N PRO A 55 17.10 -11.58 4.62
CA PRO A 55 18.21 -11.50 5.57
C PRO A 55 19.58 -11.27 4.90
N SER A 56 19.79 -11.81 3.70
CA SER A 56 21.01 -11.58 2.91
C SER A 56 21.11 -10.15 2.40
N ASP A 57 19.97 -9.52 2.05
CA ASP A 57 19.93 -8.11 1.65
C ASP A 57 20.26 -7.20 2.82
N LEU A 58 19.71 -7.49 4.00
CA LEU A 58 19.99 -6.75 5.24
C LEU A 58 21.48 -6.81 5.59
N ASN A 59 22.11 -7.96 5.53
CA ASN A 59 23.55 -8.09 5.73
C ASN A 59 24.34 -7.25 4.72
N SER A 60 23.92 -7.23 3.45
CA SER A 60 24.56 -6.41 2.41
C SER A 60 24.44 -4.90 2.67
N ILE A 61 23.32 -4.47 3.29
CA ILE A 61 23.07 -3.09 3.70
C ILE A 61 23.94 -2.73 4.92
N GLU A 62 24.13 -3.67 5.85
CA GLU A 62 24.99 -3.48 7.04
C GLU A 62 26.47 -3.31 6.66
N GLU A 63 26.92 -3.99 5.62
CA GLU A 63 28.28 -3.82 5.07
C GLU A 63 28.54 -2.41 4.55
N GLY A 64 27.51 -1.62 4.22
CA GLY A 64 27.61 -0.20 3.89
C GLY A 64 28.36 0.10 2.59
N LYS A 65 28.35 -0.81 1.64
CA LYS A 65 29.09 -0.69 0.37
C LYS A 65 28.48 0.32 -0.61
N HIS A 66 27.21 0.70 -0.41
CA HIS A 66 26.51 1.63 -1.29
C HIS A 66 26.10 2.90 -0.53
N PRO A 67 26.18 4.10 -1.14
CA PRO A 67 25.87 5.38 -0.46
C PRO A 67 24.41 5.49 0.02
N SER A 68 23.50 4.67 -0.53
CA SER A 68 22.10 4.62 -0.05
C SER A 68 21.88 3.68 1.15
N ASP A 69 22.84 2.81 1.48
CA ASP A 69 22.67 1.79 2.52
C ASP A 69 22.45 2.42 3.90
N GLU A 70 23.15 3.51 4.22
CA GLU A 70 22.91 4.30 5.45
C GLU A 70 21.50 4.87 5.51
N LYS A 71 20.97 5.37 4.37
CA LYS A 71 19.60 5.90 4.31
C LYS A 71 18.56 4.80 4.49
N ILE A 72 18.80 3.62 3.90
CA ILE A 72 17.92 2.46 4.07
C ILE A 72 17.89 2.04 5.54
N ARG A 73 19.05 1.95 6.20
CA ARG A 73 19.14 1.63 7.63
C ARG A 73 18.35 2.62 8.48
N ASN A 74 18.56 3.91 8.26
CA ASN A 74 17.82 4.98 8.99
C ASN A 74 16.30 4.93 8.76
N LEU A 75 15.85 4.48 7.59
CA LEU A 75 14.44 4.29 7.30
C LEU A 75 13.88 3.04 7.99
N LEU A 76 14.64 1.95 8.04
CA LEU A 76 14.25 0.69 8.66
C LEU A 76 14.30 0.74 10.19
N ASP A 77 15.11 1.61 10.80
CA ASP A 77 15.15 1.81 12.26
C ASP A 77 13.78 2.24 12.84
N ASP A 78 12.95 2.92 12.05
CA ASP A 78 11.58 3.31 12.43
C ASP A 78 10.59 2.83 11.36
N THR A 79 10.39 1.52 11.35
CA THR A 79 9.56 0.81 10.35
C THR A 79 8.09 1.26 10.38
N GLU A 80 7.54 1.57 11.56
CA GLU A 80 6.16 2.08 11.68
C GLU A 80 6.01 3.43 10.99
N ARG A 81 6.97 4.32 11.17
CA ARG A 81 6.97 5.62 10.50
C ARG A 81 7.25 5.51 9.01
N LEU A 82 8.12 4.58 8.59
CA LEU A 82 8.36 4.30 7.19
C LEU A 82 7.07 3.88 6.49
N LEU A 83 6.35 2.91 7.05
CA LEU A 83 5.06 2.44 6.54
C LEU A 83 4.04 3.58 6.50
N ALA A 84 3.90 4.34 7.59
CA ALA A 84 3.01 5.48 7.64
C ALA A 84 3.32 6.53 6.57
N THR A 85 4.60 6.83 6.36
CA THR A 85 5.05 7.79 5.33
C THR A 85 4.68 7.34 3.93
N ILE A 86 4.98 6.08 3.59
CA ILE A 86 4.67 5.51 2.27
C ILE A 86 3.17 5.50 2.03
N LEU A 87 2.38 5.06 3.01
CA LEU A 87 0.92 4.99 2.93
C LEU A 87 0.30 6.38 2.73
N ILE A 88 0.74 7.38 3.49
CA ILE A 88 0.27 8.77 3.38
C ILE A 88 0.63 9.32 2.00
N THR A 89 1.88 9.13 1.56
CA THR A 89 2.34 9.60 0.25
C THR A 89 1.50 9.01 -0.87
N ASN A 90 1.30 7.69 -0.86
CA ASN A 90 0.51 6.99 -1.89
C ASN A 90 -0.94 7.49 -1.94
N ASN A 91 -1.61 7.55 -0.78
CA ASN A 91 -2.99 8.02 -0.71
C ASN A 91 -3.14 9.50 -1.12
N PHE A 92 -2.22 10.37 -0.68
CA PHE A 92 -2.23 11.78 -1.05
C PHE A 92 -2.09 11.98 -2.56
N VAL A 93 -1.15 11.26 -3.17
CA VAL A 93 -0.92 11.30 -4.61
C VAL A 93 -2.13 10.76 -5.38
N ASN A 94 -2.70 9.62 -4.95
CA ASN A 94 -3.87 9.02 -5.60
C ASN A 94 -5.09 9.95 -5.57
N VAL A 95 -5.39 10.58 -4.44
CA VAL A 95 -6.49 11.56 -4.33
C VAL A 95 -6.23 12.75 -5.26
N THR A 96 -4.99 13.23 -5.33
CA THR A 96 -4.63 14.35 -6.22
C THR A 96 -4.80 13.97 -7.69
N ILE A 97 -4.41 12.75 -8.10
CA ILE A 97 -4.62 12.24 -9.47
C ILE A 97 -6.12 12.22 -9.80
N ILE A 98 -6.95 11.69 -8.89
CA ILE A 98 -8.41 11.61 -9.11
C ILE A 98 -8.99 13.02 -9.31
N MET A 99 -8.58 14.01 -8.51
CA MET A 99 -9.05 15.38 -8.66
C MET A 99 -8.62 16.01 -10.00
N LEU A 100 -7.36 15.82 -10.41
CA LEU A 100 -6.85 16.34 -11.67
C LEU A 100 -7.51 15.67 -12.88
N CYS A 101 -7.69 14.37 -12.84
CA CYS A 101 -8.39 13.63 -13.89
C CYS A 101 -9.85 14.08 -13.98
N ASN A 102 -10.55 14.20 -12.85
CA ASN A 102 -11.93 14.70 -12.85
C ASN A 102 -12.02 16.10 -13.46
N PHE A 103 -11.13 17.01 -13.08
CA PHE A 103 -11.04 18.34 -13.67
C PHE A 103 -10.82 18.28 -15.19
N PHE A 104 -9.94 17.42 -15.68
CA PHE A 104 -9.70 17.21 -17.10
C PHE A 104 -10.95 16.71 -17.82
N PHE A 105 -11.58 15.65 -17.30
CA PHE A 105 -12.75 15.06 -17.93
C PHE A 105 -13.94 16.01 -18.00
N MET A 106 -14.22 16.76 -16.94
CA MET A 106 -15.28 17.79 -16.93
C MET A 106 -15.04 18.93 -17.94
N ASN A 107 -13.78 19.21 -18.28
CA ASN A 107 -13.45 20.23 -19.28
C ASN A 107 -13.51 19.73 -20.72
N VAL A 108 -13.34 18.44 -20.94
CA VAL A 108 -13.21 17.85 -22.29
C VAL A 108 -14.47 17.12 -22.73
N PHE A 109 -15.16 16.45 -21.79
CA PHE A 109 -16.32 15.63 -22.09
C PHE A 109 -17.58 16.23 -21.46
N GLN A 110 -18.66 16.32 -22.22
CA GLN A 110 -19.99 16.61 -21.69
C GLN A 110 -20.85 15.35 -21.82
N PHE A 111 -21.27 14.83 -20.67
CA PHE A 111 -22.17 13.71 -20.57
C PHE A 111 -23.61 14.21 -20.37
N HIS A 112 -24.58 13.57 -21.00
CA HIS A 112 -26.00 13.89 -20.80
C HIS A 112 -26.53 13.40 -19.44
N SER A 113 -25.85 12.42 -18.83
CA SER A 113 -26.21 11.84 -17.55
C SER A 113 -25.06 11.95 -16.56
N VAL A 114 -25.24 12.69 -15.48
CA VAL A 114 -24.27 12.85 -14.38
C VAL A 114 -23.94 11.51 -13.71
N ILE A 115 -24.93 10.60 -13.64
CA ILE A 115 -24.72 9.26 -13.05
C ILE A 115 -23.82 8.39 -13.94
N ALA A 116 -24.06 8.42 -15.25
CA ALA A 116 -23.23 7.68 -16.21
C ALA A 116 -21.79 8.20 -16.24
N GLU A 117 -21.63 9.52 -16.27
CA GLU A 117 -20.33 10.20 -16.15
C GLU A 117 -19.57 9.72 -14.92
N PHE A 118 -20.18 9.83 -13.74
CA PHE A 118 -19.56 9.43 -12.49
C PHE A 118 -19.13 7.96 -12.47
N LEU A 119 -20.01 7.04 -12.94
CA LEU A 119 -19.71 5.61 -12.95
C LEU A 119 -18.57 5.27 -13.92
N ILE A 120 -18.61 5.79 -15.15
CA ILE A 120 -17.60 5.52 -16.18
C ILE A 120 -16.22 6.05 -15.71
N LEU A 121 -16.17 7.30 -15.25
CA LEU A 121 -14.94 7.91 -14.78
C LEU A 121 -14.37 7.18 -13.58
N THR A 122 -15.20 6.86 -12.58
CA THR A 122 -14.76 6.16 -11.37
C THR A 122 -14.18 4.80 -11.72
N VAL A 123 -14.84 4.01 -12.55
CA VAL A 123 -14.36 2.68 -12.93
C VAL A 123 -13.05 2.76 -13.70
N ILE A 124 -12.97 3.64 -14.72
CA ILE A 124 -11.76 3.79 -15.53
C ILE A 124 -10.58 4.28 -14.67
N LEU A 125 -10.78 5.33 -13.87
CA LEU A 125 -9.72 5.89 -13.03
C LEU A 125 -9.26 4.89 -11.97
N THR A 126 -10.18 4.19 -11.32
CA THR A 126 -9.84 3.17 -10.33
C THR A 126 -9.02 2.04 -10.97
N PHE A 127 -9.42 1.57 -12.15
CA PHE A 127 -8.70 0.53 -12.88
C PHE A 127 -7.28 0.99 -13.27
N LEU A 128 -7.14 2.22 -13.80
CA LEU A 128 -5.84 2.77 -14.19
C LEU A 128 -4.91 2.97 -12.98
N LEU A 129 -5.44 3.54 -11.90
CA LEU A 129 -4.69 3.74 -10.65
C LEU A 129 -4.25 2.40 -10.05
N LEU A 130 -5.17 1.43 -9.97
CA LEU A 130 -4.87 0.11 -9.42
C LEU A 130 -3.80 -0.61 -10.26
N LEU A 131 -3.93 -0.58 -11.60
CA LEU A 131 -3.02 -1.28 -12.48
C LEU A 131 -1.65 -0.62 -12.53
N PHE A 132 -1.58 0.69 -12.85
CA PHE A 132 -0.32 1.40 -13.10
C PHE A 132 0.26 2.06 -11.83
N GLY A 133 -0.59 2.49 -10.91
CA GLY A 133 -0.16 3.12 -9.65
C GLY A 133 0.14 2.12 -8.53
N GLU A 134 -0.35 0.87 -8.64
CA GLU A 134 -0.22 -0.07 -7.53
C GLU A 134 0.30 -1.46 -7.95
N ILE A 135 -0.41 -2.20 -8.80
CA ILE A 135 -0.09 -3.61 -9.08
C ILE A 135 1.22 -3.75 -9.84
N MET A 136 1.34 -3.10 -11.01
CA MET A 136 2.54 -3.25 -11.85
C MET A 136 3.83 -2.81 -11.15
N PRO A 137 3.88 -1.66 -10.46
CA PRO A 137 5.07 -1.24 -9.73
C PRO A 137 5.45 -2.20 -8.60
N LYS A 138 4.49 -2.75 -7.87
CA LYS A 138 4.72 -3.74 -6.80
C LYS A 138 5.32 -5.03 -7.33
N ILE A 139 4.81 -5.56 -8.45
CA ILE A 139 5.37 -6.76 -9.09
C ILE A 139 6.81 -6.54 -9.53
N TYR A 140 7.10 -5.37 -10.12
CA TYR A 140 8.45 -5.03 -10.56
C TYR A 140 9.44 -4.93 -9.40
N SER A 141 9.08 -4.24 -8.33
CA SER A 141 9.94 -4.04 -7.16
C SER A 141 10.22 -5.35 -6.39
N ALA A 142 9.26 -6.28 -6.36
CA ALA A 142 9.43 -7.58 -5.74
C ALA A 142 10.52 -8.44 -6.41
N GLN A 143 10.79 -8.25 -7.71
CA GLN A 143 11.82 -9.00 -8.42
C GLN A 143 13.25 -8.46 -8.17
N LYS A 144 13.41 -7.20 -7.81
CA LYS A 144 14.71 -6.55 -7.60
C LYS A 144 14.70 -5.68 -6.33
N THR A 145 14.34 -6.29 -5.24
CA THR A 145 14.07 -5.66 -3.94
C THR A 145 15.18 -4.72 -3.48
N LEU A 146 16.42 -5.24 -3.33
CA LEU A 146 17.55 -4.45 -2.84
C LEU A 146 17.95 -3.30 -3.79
N ALA A 147 17.95 -3.56 -5.09
CA ALA A 147 18.29 -2.53 -6.08
C ALA A 147 17.24 -1.40 -6.07
N PHE A 148 15.96 -1.76 -5.93
CA PHE A 148 14.89 -0.78 -5.84
C PHE A 148 14.93 -0.01 -4.53
N CYS A 149 15.21 -0.65 -3.38
CA CYS A 149 15.41 0.04 -2.09
C CYS A 149 16.51 1.10 -2.17
N ARG A 150 17.66 0.76 -2.78
CA ARG A 150 18.77 1.69 -2.95
C ARG A 150 18.41 2.89 -3.82
N PHE A 151 17.62 2.66 -4.87
CA PHE A 151 17.09 3.73 -5.72
C PHE A 151 16.03 4.58 -4.98
N ALA A 152 15.15 3.96 -4.22
CA ALA A 152 14.01 4.61 -3.58
C ALA A 152 14.37 5.35 -2.28
N ALA A 153 15.41 4.92 -1.56
CA ALA A 153 15.77 5.46 -0.25
C ALA A 153 15.87 6.99 -0.18
N PRO A 154 16.55 7.71 -1.12
CA PRO A 154 16.59 9.17 -1.07
C PRO A 154 15.21 9.82 -1.28
N GLY A 155 14.37 9.26 -2.15
CA GLY A 155 13.02 9.77 -2.39
C GLY A 155 12.10 9.57 -1.18
N ILE A 156 12.14 8.39 -0.57
CA ILE A 156 11.34 8.09 0.64
C ILE A 156 11.82 8.93 1.84
N MET A 157 13.12 9.19 1.95
CA MET A 157 13.66 10.10 2.98
C MET A 157 13.11 11.53 2.81
N ALA A 158 13.00 12.03 1.58
CA ALA A 158 12.38 13.32 1.29
C ALA A 158 10.88 13.31 1.64
N CYS A 159 10.13 12.26 1.26
CA CYS A 159 8.73 12.08 1.64
C CYS A 159 8.56 12.03 3.16
N ARG A 160 9.44 11.32 3.88
CA ARG A 160 9.44 11.29 5.35
C ARG A 160 9.60 12.68 5.96
N SER A 161 10.46 13.52 5.39
CA SER A 161 10.64 14.90 5.86
C SER A 161 9.38 15.76 5.64
N ILE A 162 8.76 15.64 4.45
CA ILE A 162 7.55 16.40 4.08
C ILE A 162 6.35 15.99 4.92
N PHE A 163 6.12 14.68 5.04
CA PHE A 163 4.94 14.13 5.74
C PHE A 163 5.20 13.81 7.21
N TYR A 164 6.32 14.28 7.79
CA TYR A 164 6.68 14.03 9.18
C TYR A 164 5.56 14.35 10.20
N PRO A 165 4.87 15.52 10.14
CA PRO A 165 3.82 15.82 11.10
C PRO A 165 2.65 14.84 11.00
N LEU A 166 2.27 14.45 9.77
CA LEU A 166 1.14 13.58 9.52
C LEU A 166 1.45 12.12 9.88
N SER A 167 2.65 11.63 9.54
CA SER A 167 3.10 10.30 9.93
C SER A 167 3.23 10.16 11.45
N SER A 168 3.65 11.22 12.17
CA SER A 168 3.71 11.21 13.62
C SER A 168 2.33 11.08 14.30
N ILE A 169 1.29 11.70 13.74
CA ILE A 169 -0.08 11.54 14.21
C ILE A 169 -0.53 10.10 14.01
N LEU A 170 -0.29 9.52 12.83
CA LEU A 170 -0.69 8.16 12.51
C LEU A 170 0.01 7.13 13.40
N VAL A 171 1.33 7.24 13.59
CA VAL A 171 2.11 6.35 14.46
C VAL A 171 1.64 6.45 15.92
N ARG A 172 1.36 7.66 16.43
CA ARG A 172 0.82 7.81 17.79
C ARG A 172 -0.55 7.14 17.95
N SER A 173 -1.42 7.24 16.95
CA SER A 173 -2.73 6.59 16.97
C SER A 173 -2.60 5.07 16.99
N THR A 174 -1.69 4.51 16.19
CA THR A 174 -1.43 3.06 16.15
C THR A 174 -0.78 2.55 17.45
N SER A 175 0.18 3.29 18.02
CA SER A 175 0.80 2.97 19.30
C SER A 175 -0.22 2.95 20.46
N PHE A 176 -1.19 3.85 20.43
CA PHE A 176 -2.28 3.86 21.43
C PHE A 176 -3.15 2.59 21.32
N LEU A 177 -3.49 2.19 20.11
CA LEU A 177 -4.25 0.94 19.87
C LEU A 177 -3.45 -0.28 20.30
N ASN A 178 -2.18 -0.39 19.93
CA ASN A 178 -1.31 -1.51 20.31
C ASN A 178 -1.18 -1.65 21.83
N LYS A 179 -1.00 -0.55 22.57
CA LYS A 179 -0.97 -0.59 24.04
C LYS A 179 -2.28 -1.11 24.65
N HIS A 180 -3.41 -0.86 24.01
CA HIS A 180 -4.72 -1.31 24.53
C HIS A 180 -5.00 -2.78 24.21
N PHE A 181 -4.55 -3.26 23.03
CA PHE A 181 -4.76 -4.64 22.60
C PHE A 181 -3.73 -5.62 23.18
N VAL A 182 -2.45 -5.24 23.28
CA VAL A 182 -1.39 -6.11 23.82
C VAL A 182 -1.56 -6.35 25.32
N ARG A 183 -2.10 -5.40 26.08
CA ARG A 183 -2.43 -5.62 27.50
C ARG A 183 -3.47 -6.72 27.73
N LYS A 184 -4.32 -7.00 26.73
CA LYS A 184 -5.37 -8.03 26.83
C LYS A 184 -4.86 -9.43 26.49
N ASN A 185 -3.81 -9.53 25.65
CA ASN A 185 -3.25 -10.81 25.23
C ASN A 185 -2.14 -11.34 26.14
N HIS A 186 -1.50 -10.49 26.96
CA HIS A 186 -0.39 -10.93 27.82
C HIS A 186 -0.85 -11.80 29.01
N ASN A 187 -2.13 -11.72 29.39
CA ASN A 187 -2.70 -12.56 30.45
C ASN A 187 -3.12 -13.96 29.99
N ILE A 188 -3.22 -14.20 28.67
CA ILE A 188 -3.64 -15.50 28.12
C ILE A 188 -2.43 -16.42 27.88
N SER A 189 -1.29 -15.84 27.51
CA SER A 189 -0.08 -16.60 27.12
C SER A 189 0.63 -17.31 28.28
N VAL A 190 0.57 -16.78 29.49
CA VAL A 190 1.25 -17.39 30.65
C VAL A 190 0.45 -18.55 31.22
N ASP A 191 -0.87 -18.43 31.27
CA ASP A 191 -1.75 -19.52 31.73
C ASP A 191 -1.82 -20.68 30.71
N GLU A 192 -1.86 -20.40 29.41
CA GLU A 192 -1.79 -21.43 28.38
C GLU A 192 -0.44 -22.15 28.34
N LEU A 193 0.68 -21.43 28.56
CA LEU A 193 2.01 -22.01 28.60
C LEU A 193 2.18 -22.89 29.85
N SER A 194 1.68 -22.48 31.01
CA SER A 194 1.72 -23.26 32.24
C SER A 194 0.84 -24.52 32.14
N HIS A 195 -0.30 -24.42 31.47
CA HIS A 195 -1.18 -25.57 31.25
C HIS A 195 -0.60 -26.57 30.22
N ALA A 196 0.07 -26.09 29.19
CA ALA A 196 0.80 -26.91 28.23
C ALA A 196 1.99 -27.65 28.88
N LEU A 197 2.75 -26.97 29.74
CA LEU A 197 3.83 -27.58 30.53
C LEU A 197 3.32 -28.67 31.49
N GLU A 198 2.20 -28.42 32.18
CA GLU A 198 1.60 -29.39 33.09
C GLU A 198 1.05 -30.64 32.38
N LEU A 199 0.55 -30.46 31.14
CA LEU A 199 0.15 -31.60 30.29
C LEU A 199 1.32 -32.41 29.76
N THR A 200 2.46 -31.78 29.49
CA THR A 200 3.68 -32.45 29.02
C THR A 200 4.32 -33.25 30.16
N ASP A 201 4.42 -32.71 31.36
CA ASP A 201 4.91 -33.37 32.56
C ASP A 201 4.08 -34.65 32.91
N LYS A 202 2.75 -34.54 32.78
CA LYS A 202 1.84 -35.70 33.01
C LYS A 202 1.95 -36.75 31.93
N ALA A 203 2.27 -36.40 30.69
CA ALA A 203 2.45 -37.33 29.60
C ALA A 203 3.79 -38.13 29.76
N GLU A 204 4.89 -37.43 30.10
CA GLU A 204 6.19 -38.05 30.36
C GLU A 204 6.15 -38.99 31.56
N LEU A 205 5.51 -38.57 32.66
CA LEU A 205 5.32 -39.45 33.85
C LEU A 205 4.46 -40.67 33.56
N SER A 206 3.51 -40.61 32.65
CA SER A 206 2.68 -41.78 32.27
C SER A 206 3.42 -42.74 31.33
N GLU A 207 4.29 -42.24 30.47
CA GLU A 207 5.16 -43.13 29.65
C GLU A 207 6.24 -43.82 30.46
N GLU A 208 6.88 -43.11 31.41
CA GLU A 208 7.85 -43.75 32.33
C GLU A 208 7.23 -44.87 33.20
N ASN A 209 6.01 -44.61 33.74
CA ASN A 209 5.31 -45.65 34.51
C ASN A 209 4.91 -46.86 33.67
N ASN A 210 4.50 -46.67 32.41
CA ASN A 210 4.18 -47.80 31.52
C ASN A 210 5.40 -48.63 31.12
N ILE A 211 6.60 -48.04 31.07
CA ILE A 211 7.86 -48.75 30.81
C ILE A 211 8.31 -49.55 32.02
N LEU A 212 8.05 -49.05 33.23
CA LEU A 212 8.42 -49.73 34.49
C LEU A 212 7.47 -50.89 34.85
N GLU A 213 6.20 -50.85 34.45
CA GLU A 213 5.24 -51.92 34.66
C GLU A 213 5.36 -53.05 33.60
N GLY A 214 6.11 -52.86 32.52
CA GLY A 214 6.31 -53.81 31.42
C GLY A 214 7.56 -54.69 31.53
N ILE A 215 8.31 -54.62 32.65
CA ILE A 215 9.44 -55.50 32.98
C ILE A 215 9.03 -56.42 34.12
#